data_01a545808b9a5a3a741e76bb3627c814
#
_entry.id   01a545808b9a5a3a741e76bb3627c814
#
_cell.length_a   1.000
_cell.length_b   1.000
_cell.length_c   1.000
_cell.angle_alpha   90.00
_cell.angle_beta   90.00
_cell.angle_gamma   90.00
#
_symmetry.space_group_name_H-M   'P 1'
#
loop_
_entity.id
_entity.type
_entity.pdbx_description
1 polymer ?
#
loop_
_entity_poly.entity_id
_entity_poly.type
_entity_poly.pdbx_seq_one_letter_code
_entity_poly.pdbx_strand_id
1 'polypeptide(L)'
;MSSKDFNRLRVILGCHLRNITSYLLFLLILFGKSRSLAPSRKSAIIFSPHQDDETLGCGGMIALKRQLGVPVKVVFMTDGRYGIDHSQPEEVIKIRQQEAVAALGNLGVTPSEIHFLNLVDGDLAILPDEQRQQLIAKLSHLLQIFMPEEVYVPHYKDFHEDHEATYKLVQIAIASSGIKVELWQYPIWLLWQNPLSLKLKSQDIAGAYRLAINAVQNQKHQAIETYKSQIPGLTRGFLKRFFSPYELFFKNE
;
A
#
# COMPACT_ATOMS: atom_id res chain seq x y z
N MET A 1 -38.93 8.47 12.55
CA MET A 1 -37.49 8.31 12.35
C MET A 1 -36.84 9.68 12.45
N SER A 2 -35.91 9.90 13.37
CA SER A 2 -35.28 11.21 13.54
C SER A 2 -34.34 11.53 12.38
N SER A 3 -34.00 12.82 12.16
CA SER A 3 -32.98 13.23 11.16
C SER A 3 -31.61 12.54 11.40
N LYS A 4 -31.30 12.25 12.66
CA LYS A 4 -30.07 11.51 13.04
C LYS A 4 -30.14 10.04 12.60
N ASP A 5 -31.30 9.38 12.72
CA ASP A 5 -31.48 7.99 12.31
C ASP A 5 -31.36 7.85 10.78
N PHE A 6 -31.91 8.80 10.04
CA PHE A 6 -31.85 8.84 8.59
C PHE A 6 -30.41 9.03 8.09
N ASN A 7 -29.63 9.93 8.69
CA ASN A 7 -28.23 10.13 8.36
C ASN A 7 -27.39 8.89 8.68
N ARG A 8 -27.61 8.25 9.82
CA ARG A 8 -26.93 7.00 10.20
C ARG A 8 -27.22 5.88 9.20
N LEU A 9 -28.48 5.74 8.77
CA LEU A 9 -28.87 4.74 7.78
C LEU A 9 -28.19 4.99 6.42
N ARG A 10 -28.12 6.25 5.97
CA ARG A 10 -27.41 6.62 4.72
C ARG A 10 -25.92 6.28 4.77
N VAL A 11 -25.25 6.54 5.90
CA VAL A 11 -23.82 6.21 6.08
C VAL A 11 -23.62 4.69 6.03
N ILE A 12 -24.43 3.91 6.74
CA ILE A 12 -24.35 2.45 6.76
C ILE A 12 -24.59 1.88 5.35
N LEU A 13 -25.65 2.34 4.67
CA LEU A 13 -25.97 1.89 3.31
C LEU A 13 -24.85 2.26 2.33
N GLY A 14 -24.32 3.48 2.43
CA GLY A 14 -23.19 3.93 1.60
C GLY A 14 -21.93 3.08 1.81
N CYS A 15 -21.64 2.70 3.05
CA CYS A 15 -20.53 1.81 3.37
C CYS A 15 -20.75 0.41 2.80
N HIS A 16 -21.95 -0.17 2.93
CA HIS A 16 -22.28 -1.47 2.32
C HIS A 16 -22.16 -1.46 0.79
N LEU A 17 -22.65 -0.40 0.14
CA LEU A 17 -22.54 -0.25 -1.31
C LEU A 17 -21.08 -0.15 -1.75
N ARG A 18 -20.24 0.61 -1.04
CA ARG A 18 -18.80 0.66 -1.31
C ARG A 18 -18.12 -0.69 -1.14
N ASN A 19 -18.47 -1.44 -0.09
CA ASN A 19 -17.94 -2.78 0.14
C ASN A 19 -18.21 -3.71 -1.06
N ILE A 20 -19.45 -3.73 -1.54
CA ILE A 20 -19.87 -4.54 -2.69
C ILE A 20 -19.14 -4.08 -3.95
N THR A 21 -19.19 -2.78 -4.24
CA THR A 21 -18.56 -2.20 -5.44
C THR A 21 -17.05 -2.46 -5.46
N SER A 22 -16.36 -2.26 -4.35
CA SER A 22 -14.92 -2.50 -4.24
C SER A 22 -14.57 -3.95 -4.57
N TYR A 23 -15.33 -4.89 -4.04
CA TYR A 23 -15.09 -6.31 -4.30
C TYR A 23 -15.42 -6.73 -5.72
N LEU A 24 -16.51 -6.21 -6.29
CA LEU A 24 -16.88 -6.46 -7.69
C LEU A 24 -15.84 -5.88 -8.67
N LEU A 25 -15.35 -4.66 -8.42
CA LEU A 25 -14.26 -4.05 -9.20
C LEU A 25 -12.99 -4.89 -9.10
N PHE A 26 -12.64 -5.36 -7.90
CA PHE A 26 -11.51 -6.26 -7.71
C PHE A 26 -11.63 -7.52 -8.56
N LEU A 27 -12.79 -8.22 -8.53
CA LEU A 27 -13.02 -9.41 -9.33
C LEU A 27 -13.01 -9.13 -10.83
N LEU A 28 -13.60 -8.01 -11.25
CA LEU A 28 -13.61 -7.58 -12.66
C LEU A 28 -12.19 -7.38 -13.19
N ILE A 29 -11.34 -6.71 -12.42
CA ILE A 29 -9.94 -6.48 -12.82
C ILE A 29 -9.19 -7.80 -12.78
N LEU A 30 -9.33 -8.57 -11.70
CA LEU A 30 -8.61 -9.82 -11.48
C LEU A 30 -8.85 -10.82 -12.63
N PHE A 31 -10.10 -11.03 -13.03
CA PHE A 31 -10.47 -12.04 -14.00
C PHE A 31 -10.73 -11.49 -15.41
N GLY A 32 -11.07 -10.21 -15.54
CA GLY A 32 -11.43 -9.61 -16.82
C GLY A 32 -10.34 -8.76 -17.47
N LYS A 33 -9.40 -8.21 -16.71
CA LYS A 33 -8.42 -7.24 -17.22
C LYS A 33 -6.97 -7.59 -16.94
N SER A 34 -6.68 -8.31 -15.82
CA SER A 34 -5.31 -8.55 -15.42
C SER A 34 -4.62 -9.67 -16.19
N ARG A 35 -3.34 -9.47 -16.47
CA ARG A 35 -2.41 -10.49 -16.96
C ARG A 35 -1.84 -11.28 -15.78
N SER A 36 -1.46 -12.53 -15.97
CA SER A 36 -0.79 -13.31 -14.92
C SER A 36 0.63 -12.79 -14.71
N LEU A 37 1.01 -12.59 -13.44
CA LEU A 37 2.36 -12.25 -13.03
C LEU A 37 2.98 -13.47 -12.34
N ALA A 38 4.17 -13.85 -12.77
CA ALA A 38 4.95 -14.88 -12.10
C ALA A 38 5.78 -14.26 -10.95
N PRO A 39 6.03 -14.98 -9.85
CA PRO A 39 6.99 -14.55 -8.83
C PRO A 39 8.36 -14.31 -9.46
N SER A 40 8.96 -13.15 -9.22
CA SER A 40 10.26 -12.78 -9.77
C SER A 40 11.37 -12.96 -8.73
N ARG A 41 12.61 -13.26 -9.21
CA ARG A 41 13.81 -13.32 -8.37
C ARG A 41 14.56 -11.98 -8.31
N LYS A 42 13.96 -10.91 -8.79
CA LYS A 42 14.51 -9.56 -8.77
C LYS A 42 14.43 -8.98 -7.37
N SER A 43 15.48 -8.31 -6.92
CA SER A 43 15.50 -7.56 -5.67
C SER A 43 14.44 -6.46 -5.67
N ALA A 44 13.80 -6.20 -4.52
CA ALA A 44 12.68 -5.27 -4.45
C ALA A 44 12.79 -4.28 -3.30
N ILE A 45 12.34 -3.04 -3.54
CA ILE A 45 12.07 -2.04 -2.51
C ILE A 45 10.60 -1.63 -2.58
N ILE A 46 9.95 -1.57 -1.41
CA ILE A 46 8.56 -1.14 -1.27
C ILE A 46 8.55 0.19 -0.55
N PHE A 47 7.96 1.21 -1.14
CA PHE A 47 7.66 2.47 -0.48
C PHE A 47 6.21 2.47 -0.04
N SER A 48 6.01 2.56 1.27
CA SER A 48 4.70 2.52 1.92
C SER A 48 4.40 3.87 2.55
N PRO A 49 3.30 4.55 2.21
CA PRO A 49 2.90 5.77 2.89
C PRO A 49 2.74 5.57 4.38
N HIS A 50 1.97 4.55 4.78
CA HIS A 50 1.65 4.24 6.17
C HIS A 50 2.03 2.80 6.53
N GLN A 51 2.09 2.52 7.81
CA GLN A 51 2.37 1.19 8.35
C GLN A 51 1.09 0.35 8.30
N ASP A 52 0.96 -0.49 7.32
CA ASP A 52 -0.05 -1.48 6.94
C ASP A 52 -0.20 -1.60 5.41
N ASP A 53 0.01 -0.52 4.64
CA ASP A 53 -0.17 -0.49 3.19
C ASP A 53 0.72 -1.52 2.46
N GLU A 54 1.98 -1.69 2.90
CA GLU A 54 2.94 -2.64 2.32
C GLU A 54 2.46 -4.09 2.49
N THR A 55 1.89 -4.39 3.65
CA THR A 55 1.37 -5.73 3.95
C THR A 55 0.05 -5.98 3.23
N LEU A 56 -0.85 -5.01 3.22
CA LEU A 56 -2.11 -5.08 2.48
C LEU A 56 -1.85 -5.24 0.97
N GLY A 57 -1.05 -4.35 0.39
CA GLY A 57 -0.82 -4.30 -1.06
C GLY A 57 0.17 -5.33 -1.58
N CYS A 58 1.24 -5.63 -0.82
CA CYS A 58 2.41 -6.39 -1.28
C CYS A 58 2.80 -7.57 -0.38
N GLY A 59 2.06 -7.89 0.69
CA GLY A 59 2.48 -8.89 1.69
C GLY A 59 2.76 -10.26 1.10
N GLY A 60 1.94 -10.72 0.15
CA GLY A 60 2.17 -11.99 -0.54
C GLY A 60 3.39 -11.95 -1.46
N MET A 61 3.58 -10.86 -2.21
CA MET A 61 4.77 -10.65 -3.04
C MET A 61 6.04 -10.64 -2.18
N ILE A 62 6.02 -9.91 -1.04
CA ILE A 62 7.15 -9.88 -0.08
C ILE A 62 7.47 -11.29 0.39
N ALA A 63 6.48 -12.04 0.89
CA ALA A 63 6.68 -13.39 1.40
C ALA A 63 7.22 -14.35 0.33
N LEU A 64 6.69 -14.31 -0.90
CA LEU A 64 7.18 -15.13 -2.01
C LEU A 64 8.64 -14.84 -2.35
N LYS A 65 9.02 -13.55 -2.42
CA LYS A 65 10.42 -13.17 -2.66
C LYS A 65 11.33 -13.64 -1.54
N ARG A 66 10.93 -13.47 -0.27
CA ARG A 66 11.72 -13.91 0.88
C ARG A 66 11.90 -15.43 0.92
N GLN A 67 10.88 -16.23 0.59
CA GLN A 67 11.01 -17.69 0.43
C GLN A 67 12.01 -18.09 -0.68
N LEU A 68 12.14 -17.25 -1.71
CA LEU A 68 13.11 -17.45 -2.78
C LEU A 68 14.52 -16.91 -2.45
N GLY A 69 14.75 -16.40 -1.23
CA GLY A 69 16.01 -15.80 -0.80
C GLY A 69 16.31 -14.44 -1.45
N VAL A 70 15.29 -13.79 -2.02
CA VAL A 70 15.43 -12.50 -2.70
C VAL A 70 15.47 -11.36 -1.68
N PRO A 71 16.43 -10.41 -1.80
CA PRO A 71 16.46 -9.23 -0.94
C PRO A 71 15.22 -8.36 -1.14
N VAL A 72 14.61 -7.95 -0.02
CA VAL A 72 13.45 -7.04 0.01
C VAL A 72 13.70 -5.99 1.07
N LYS A 73 13.50 -4.71 0.73
CA LYS A 73 13.49 -3.60 1.67
C LYS A 73 12.13 -2.92 1.70
N VAL A 74 11.75 -2.39 2.87
CA VAL A 74 10.53 -1.61 3.05
C VAL A 74 10.88 -0.25 3.63
N VAL A 75 10.32 0.80 3.03
CA VAL A 75 10.51 2.19 3.44
C VAL A 75 9.15 2.78 3.77
N PHE A 76 8.90 3.10 5.03
CA PHE A 76 7.72 3.83 5.47
C PHE A 76 7.98 5.33 5.34
N MET A 77 7.09 6.02 4.62
CA MET A 77 7.24 7.44 4.32
C MET A 77 6.84 8.29 5.52
N THR A 78 5.65 8.03 6.10
CA THR A 78 5.11 8.80 7.21
C THR A 78 5.25 8.06 8.55
N ASP A 79 5.00 8.78 9.62
CA ASP A 79 4.99 8.25 10.98
C ASP A 79 3.63 7.61 11.38
N GLY A 80 2.58 7.83 10.58
CA GLY A 80 1.27 7.25 10.77
C GLY A 80 0.52 7.73 12.02
N ARG A 81 0.88 8.90 12.56
CA ARG A 81 0.36 9.45 13.84
C ARG A 81 -1.15 9.60 13.93
N TYR A 82 -1.84 9.66 12.81
CA TYR A 82 -3.31 9.82 12.79
C TYR A 82 -4.07 8.50 12.62
N GLY A 83 -3.36 7.36 12.67
CA GLY A 83 -3.97 6.05 12.47
C GLY A 83 -4.85 5.55 13.63
N ILE A 84 -4.86 6.22 14.80
CA ILE A 84 -5.68 5.86 15.96
C ILE A 84 -6.33 7.13 16.50
N ASP A 85 -7.66 7.14 16.55
CA ASP A 85 -8.43 8.26 17.10
C ASP A 85 -8.17 8.45 18.60
N HIS A 86 -8.09 9.72 19.02
CA HIS A 86 -8.00 10.14 20.44
C HIS A 86 -6.75 9.68 21.21
N SER A 87 -5.73 9.12 20.55
CA SER A 87 -4.46 8.75 21.18
C SER A 87 -3.40 9.85 21.02
N GLN A 88 -2.37 9.84 21.88
CA GLN A 88 -1.24 10.75 21.73
C GLN A 88 -0.41 10.36 20.52
N PRO A 89 0.02 11.29 19.66
CA PRO A 89 0.74 10.99 18.43
C PRO A 89 1.98 10.12 18.64
N GLU A 90 2.78 10.39 19.69
CA GLU A 90 4.00 9.64 19.99
C GLU A 90 3.73 8.18 20.34
N GLU A 91 2.62 7.91 21.03
CA GLU A 91 2.18 6.55 21.35
C GLU A 91 1.72 5.81 20.10
N VAL A 92 0.93 6.47 19.24
CA VAL A 92 0.47 5.92 17.97
C VAL A 92 1.65 5.55 17.07
N ILE A 93 2.61 6.45 16.91
CA ILE A 93 3.83 6.22 16.12
C ILE A 93 4.54 4.95 16.61
N LYS A 94 4.77 4.85 17.92
CA LYS A 94 5.45 3.71 18.53
C LYS A 94 4.71 2.39 18.29
N ILE A 95 3.38 2.39 18.50
CA ILE A 95 2.54 1.19 18.29
C ILE A 95 2.62 0.76 16.82
N ARG A 96 2.40 1.67 15.88
CA ARG A 96 2.41 1.34 14.44
C ARG A 96 3.76 0.85 13.95
N GLN A 97 4.87 1.44 14.42
CA GLN A 97 6.20 0.94 14.09
C GLN A 97 6.46 -0.47 14.63
N GLN A 98 6.01 -0.77 15.85
CA GLN A 98 6.13 -2.12 16.43
C GLN A 98 5.29 -3.14 15.65
N GLU A 99 4.06 -2.79 15.29
CA GLU A 99 3.19 -3.64 14.48
C GLU A 99 3.80 -3.88 13.08
N ALA A 100 4.36 -2.84 12.44
CA ALA A 100 5.00 -2.96 11.14
C ALA A 100 6.23 -3.90 11.17
N VAL A 101 7.09 -3.76 12.18
CA VAL A 101 8.25 -4.65 12.35
C VAL A 101 7.80 -6.10 12.56
N ALA A 102 6.77 -6.33 13.38
CA ALA A 102 6.24 -7.65 13.64
C ALA A 102 5.54 -8.26 12.41
N ALA A 103 4.73 -7.47 11.69
CA ALA A 103 4.07 -7.89 10.45
C ALA A 103 5.07 -8.27 9.36
N LEU A 104 6.08 -7.41 9.13
CA LEU A 104 7.15 -7.67 8.17
C LEU A 104 8.04 -8.85 8.59
N GLY A 105 8.25 -9.05 9.90
CA GLY A 105 8.90 -10.25 10.44
C GLY A 105 8.15 -11.54 10.05
N ASN A 106 6.81 -11.54 10.13
CA ASN A 106 5.97 -12.64 9.65
C ASN A 106 6.16 -12.90 8.13
N LEU A 107 6.48 -11.88 7.36
CA LEU A 107 6.74 -12.00 5.92
C LEU A 107 8.21 -12.33 5.58
N GLY A 108 9.08 -12.49 6.60
CA GLY A 108 10.48 -12.85 6.44
C GLY A 108 11.43 -11.67 6.20
N VAL A 109 10.99 -10.44 6.44
CA VAL A 109 11.82 -9.23 6.37
C VAL A 109 12.43 -8.96 7.75
N THR A 110 13.74 -8.69 7.79
CA THR A 110 14.44 -8.42 9.04
C THR A 110 14.38 -6.92 9.41
N PRO A 111 14.54 -6.55 10.70
CA PRO A 111 14.49 -5.15 11.11
C PRO A 111 15.51 -4.24 10.40
N SER A 112 16.67 -4.77 9.99
CA SER A 112 17.69 -4.02 9.25
C SER A 112 17.29 -3.68 7.80
N GLU A 113 16.24 -4.30 7.30
CA GLU A 113 15.68 -4.09 5.97
C GLU A 113 14.48 -3.12 5.99
N ILE A 114 14.10 -2.62 7.18
CA ILE A 114 12.97 -1.72 7.39
C ILE A 114 13.49 -0.31 7.68
N HIS A 115 12.99 0.67 6.95
CA HIS A 115 13.37 2.07 7.10
C HIS A 115 12.14 2.94 7.40
N PHE A 116 12.19 3.73 8.47
CA PHE A 116 11.16 4.71 8.82
C PHE A 116 11.69 6.11 8.53
N LEU A 117 11.05 6.85 7.62
CA LEU A 117 11.43 8.22 7.30
C LEU A 117 10.81 9.22 8.27
N ASN A 118 9.71 8.83 8.92
CA ASN A 118 9.03 9.60 9.97
C ASN A 118 8.58 11.00 9.52
N LEU A 119 8.14 11.16 8.28
CA LEU A 119 7.47 12.38 7.85
C LEU A 119 6.09 12.45 8.50
N VAL A 120 5.54 13.65 8.64
CA VAL A 120 4.22 13.81 9.25
C VAL A 120 3.16 13.17 8.34
N ASP A 121 2.32 12.31 8.93
CA ASP A 121 1.18 11.70 8.27
C ASP A 121 0.21 12.79 7.75
N GLY A 122 -0.24 12.68 6.50
CA GLY A 122 -1.08 13.67 5.82
C GLY A 122 -0.34 14.82 5.14
N ASP A 123 0.96 15.00 5.37
CA ASP A 123 1.71 16.18 4.89
C ASP A 123 2.53 15.95 3.61
N LEU A 124 2.63 14.70 3.10
CA LEU A 124 3.51 14.41 1.95
C LEU A 124 3.17 15.23 0.70
N ALA A 125 1.89 15.52 0.48
CA ALA A 125 1.43 16.27 -0.69
C ALA A 125 1.72 17.77 -0.58
N ILE A 126 1.88 18.29 0.64
CA ILE A 126 2.05 19.73 0.93
C ILE A 126 3.44 20.09 1.46
N LEU A 127 4.39 19.19 1.37
CA LEU A 127 5.77 19.45 1.79
C LEU A 127 6.32 20.72 1.14
N PRO A 128 6.96 21.63 1.91
CA PRO A 128 7.71 22.75 1.38
C PRO A 128 8.76 22.30 0.37
N ASP A 129 9.05 23.14 -0.63
CA ASP A 129 9.95 22.79 -1.74
C ASP A 129 11.32 22.27 -1.28
N GLU A 130 11.90 22.91 -0.27
CA GLU A 130 13.20 22.51 0.29
C GLU A 130 13.13 21.10 0.92
N GLN A 131 12.13 20.84 1.75
CA GLN A 131 11.94 19.53 2.39
C GLN A 131 11.63 18.44 1.35
N ARG A 132 10.87 18.79 0.31
CA ARG A 132 10.58 17.89 -0.80
C ARG A 132 11.84 17.51 -1.56
N GLN A 133 12.72 18.47 -1.85
CA GLN A 133 14.01 18.22 -2.52
C GLN A 133 14.93 17.37 -1.65
N GLN A 134 15.03 17.64 -0.34
CA GLN A 134 15.80 16.82 0.61
C GLN A 134 15.27 15.39 0.66
N LEU A 135 13.95 15.20 0.68
CA LEU A 135 13.33 13.88 0.64
C LEU A 135 13.65 13.14 -0.67
N ILE A 136 13.51 13.78 -1.82
CA ILE A 136 13.85 13.19 -3.12
C ILE A 136 15.33 12.76 -3.14
N ALA A 137 16.23 13.58 -2.65
CA ALA A 137 17.65 13.24 -2.55
C ALA A 137 17.89 12.02 -1.64
N LYS A 138 17.21 11.96 -0.49
CA LYS A 138 17.26 10.81 0.44
C LYS A 138 16.74 9.52 -0.20
N LEU A 139 15.60 9.59 -0.90
CA LEU A 139 15.03 8.45 -1.63
C LEU A 139 15.96 7.98 -2.76
N SER A 140 16.52 8.91 -3.53
CA SER A 140 17.49 8.61 -4.59
C SER A 140 18.74 7.90 -4.04
N HIS A 141 19.23 8.36 -2.90
CA HIS A 141 20.38 7.74 -2.23
C HIS A 141 20.07 6.32 -1.74
N LEU A 142 18.89 6.09 -1.14
CA LEU A 142 18.44 4.74 -0.76
C LEU A 142 18.37 3.80 -1.98
N LEU A 143 17.86 4.28 -3.10
CA LEU A 143 17.80 3.54 -4.35
C LEU A 143 19.20 3.21 -4.88
N GLN A 144 20.14 4.14 -4.85
CA GLN A 144 21.52 3.96 -5.27
C GLN A 144 22.29 2.95 -4.40
N ILE A 145 22.07 2.97 -3.08
CA ILE A 145 22.73 2.03 -2.16
C ILE A 145 22.18 0.62 -2.33
N PHE A 146 20.86 0.48 -2.42
CA PHE A 146 20.25 -0.84 -2.47
C PHE A 146 20.25 -1.44 -3.88
N MET A 147 20.26 -0.60 -4.93
CA MET A 147 20.22 -1.02 -6.34
C MET A 147 19.10 -2.03 -6.62
N PRO A 148 17.83 -1.71 -6.29
CA PRO A 148 16.73 -2.64 -6.53
C PRO A 148 16.49 -2.83 -8.02
N GLU A 149 16.03 -4.01 -8.41
CA GLU A 149 15.56 -4.27 -9.78
C GLU A 149 14.07 -3.95 -9.93
N GLU A 150 13.30 -4.01 -8.83
CA GLU A 150 11.87 -3.69 -8.76
C GLU A 150 11.59 -2.68 -7.64
N VAL A 151 10.76 -1.69 -7.95
CA VAL A 151 10.27 -0.70 -7.00
C VAL A 151 8.75 -0.79 -6.94
N TYR A 152 8.20 -0.89 -5.73
CA TYR A 152 6.76 -0.94 -5.51
C TYR A 152 6.30 0.31 -4.77
N VAL A 153 5.24 0.94 -5.28
CA VAL A 153 4.63 2.17 -4.75
C VAL A 153 3.11 2.05 -4.76
N PRO A 154 2.36 2.87 -4.01
CA PRO A 154 0.93 2.94 -4.19
C PRO A 154 0.56 3.34 -5.61
N HIS A 155 -0.67 3.00 -6.03
CA HIS A 155 -1.16 3.39 -7.35
C HIS A 155 -1.18 4.92 -7.49
N TYR A 156 -0.78 5.44 -8.67
CA TYR A 156 -0.67 6.90 -8.92
C TYR A 156 -1.96 7.68 -8.68
N LYS A 157 -3.09 6.99 -8.64
CA LYS A 157 -4.43 7.51 -8.41
C LYS A 157 -5.14 6.69 -7.33
N ASP A 158 -4.51 6.56 -6.17
CA ASP A 158 -5.06 5.72 -5.10
C ASP A 158 -6.11 6.45 -4.25
N PHE A 159 -6.49 7.68 -4.62
CA PHE A 159 -7.47 8.52 -3.93
C PHE A 159 -7.14 8.79 -2.45
N HIS A 160 -5.87 8.80 -2.13
CA HIS A 160 -5.29 9.24 -0.87
C HIS A 160 -4.09 10.14 -1.15
N GLU A 161 -4.03 11.30 -0.53
CA GLU A 161 -3.02 12.33 -0.85
C GLU A 161 -1.59 11.85 -0.63
N ASP A 162 -1.30 11.18 0.50
CA ASP A 162 0.02 10.63 0.76
C ASP A 162 0.41 9.49 -0.19
N HIS A 163 -0.56 8.68 -0.67
CA HIS A 163 -0.29 7.61 -1.63
C HIS A 163 0.11 8.19 -2.98
N GLU A 164 -0.65 9.16 -3.49
CA GLU A 164 -0.35 9.83 -4.74
C GLU A 164 0.95 10.64 -4.65
N ALA A 165 1.24 11.26 -3.49
CA ALA A 165 2.49 11.96 -3.23
C ALA A 165 3.67 10.98 -3.19
N THR A 166 3.54 9.83 -2.51
CA THR A 166 4.57 8.78 -2.48
C THR A 166 4.91 8.31 -3.90
N TYR A 167 3.91 8.02 -4.73
CA TYR A 167 4.14 7.66 -6.13
C TYR A 167 4.98 8.71 -6.86
N LYS A 168 4.59 9.99 -6.79
CA LYS A 168 5.27 11.10 -7.48
C LYS A 168 6.70 11.30 -6.98
N LEU A 169 6.89 11.30 -5.67
CA LEU A 169 8.21 11.51 -5.04
C LEU A 169 9.18 10.39 -5.42
N VAL A 170 8.72 9.13 -5.35
CA VAL A 170 9.56 7.98 -5.72
C VAL A 170 9.85 7.95 -7.21
N GLN A 171 8.90 8.32 -8.07
CA GLN A 171 9.12 8.42 -9.51
C GLN A 171 10.23 9.45 -9.84
N ILE A 172 10.21 10.62 -9.19
CA ILE A 172 11.25 11.63 -9.33
C ILE A 172 12.59 11.11 -8.80
N ALA A 173 12.57 10.44 -7.65
CA ALA A 173 13.78 9.86 -7.06
C ALA A 173 14.42 8.78 -7.95
N ILE A 174 13.63 7.93 -8.61
CA ILE A 174 14.12 6.95 -9.60
C ILE A 174 14.81 7.69 -10.75
N ALA A 175 14.16 8.70 -11.33
CA ALA A 175 14.74 9.48 -12.42
C ALA A 175 16.05 10.16 -12.00
N SER A 176 16.11 10.72 -10.79
CA SER A 176 17.29 11.39 -10.24
C SER A 176 18.41 10.42 -9.85
N SER A 177 18.09 9.19 -9.49
CA SER A 177 19.08 8.18 -9.08
C SER A 177 19.91 7.63 -10.24
N GLY A 178 19.39 7.73 -11.47
CA GLY A 178 20.01 7.18 -12.67
C GLY A 178 19.96 5.64 -12.79
N ILE A 179 19.31 4.93 -11.86
CA ILE A 179 19.18 3.47 -11.92
C ILE A 179 18.00 3.05 -12.80
N LYS A 180 18.12 1.86 -13.39
CA LYS A 180 17.03 1.24 -14.16
C LYS A 180 16.28 0.27 -13.28
N VAL A 181 14.97 0.49 -13.11
CA VAL A 181 14.09 -0.33 -12.29
C VAL A 181 12.78 -0.63 -13.00
N GLU A 182 12.11 -1.69 -12.61
CA GLU A 182 10.72 -1.90 -12.94
C GLU A 182 9.85 -1.27 -11.85
N LEU A 183 9.04 -0.28 -12.22
CA LEU A 183 8.12 0.40 -11.29
C LEU A 183 6.76 -0.29 -11.32
N TRP A 184 6.38 -0.86 -10.18
CA TRP A 184 5.10 -1.50 -9.93
C TRP A 184 4.25 -0.68 -8.98
N GLN A 185 2.95 -0.67 -9.21
CA GLN A 185 1.99 0.05 -8.38
C GLN A 185 1.03 -0.94 -7.72
N TYR A 186 0.75 -0.74 -6.44
CA TYR A 186 -0.21 -1.56 -5.70
C TYR A 186 -1.41 -0.72 -5.24
N PRO A 187 -2.66 -1.25 -5.32
CA PRO A 187 -3.86 -0.50 -4.98
C PRO A 187 -4.26 -0.73 -3.52
N ILE A 188 -4.44 0.35 -2.78
CA ILE A 188 -5.04 0.34 -1.43
C ILE A 188 -6.45 0.94 -1.48
N TRP A 189 -6.59 2.22 -1.82
CA TRP A 189 -7.87 2.91 -1.87
C TRP A 189 -8.49 2.98 -3.27
N LEU A 190 -7.72 2.68 -4.31
CA LEU A 190 -8.15 2.76 -5.72
C LEU A 190 -9.52 2.15 -5.96
N LEU A 191 -9.80 0.99 -5.39
CA LEU A 191 -11.03 0.23 -5.60
C LEU A 191 -12.13 0.57 -4.59
N TRP A 192 -11.83 1.39 -3.57
CA TRP A 192 -12.79 1.82 -2.54
C TRP A 192 -13.63 2.99 -3.04
N GLN A 193 -14.43 2.77 -4.08
CA GLN A 193 -15.18 3.81 -4.77
C GLN A 193 -16.63 3.87 -4.34
N ASN A 194 -17.20 5.08 -4.38
CA ASN A 194 -18.63 5.25 -4.26
C ASN A 194 -19.29 4.81 -5.60
N PRO A 195 -20.23 3.85 -5.60
CA PRO A 195 -20.86 3.36 -6.81
C PRO A 195 -21.65 4.44 -7.58
N LEU A 196 -22.11 5.49 -6.88
CA LEU A 196 -22.86 6.61 -7.48
C LEU A 196 -21.94 7.70 -8.09
N SER A 197 -20.64 7.63 -7.82
CA SER A 197 -19.65 8.61 -8.32
C SER A 197 -18.30 7.92 -8.56
N LEU A 198 -18.29 6.96 -9.48
CA LEU A 198 -17.05 6.28 -9.88
C LEU A 198 -16.12 7.28 -10.57
N LYS A 199 -14.97 7.53 -9.93
CA LYS A 199 -13.91 8.38 -10.47
C LYS A 199 -12.86 7.58 -11.25
N LEU A 200 -12.98 6.24 -11.21
CA LEU A 200 -12.07 5.31 -11.86
C LEU A 200 -12.35 5.25 -13.37
N LYS A 201 -11.33 5.48 -14.18
CA LYS A 201 -11.40 5.37 -15.64
C LYS A 201 -10.76 4.07 -16.12
N SER A 202 -11.09 3.62 -17.33
CA SER A 202 -10.52 2.40 -17.92
C SER A 202 -8.98 2.46 -17.99
N GLN A 203 -8.40 3.63 -18.27
CA GLN A 203 -6.96 3.85 -18.29
C GLN A 203 -6.30 3.69 -16.92
N ASP A 204 -7.01 3.97 -15.82
CA ASP A 204 -6.48 3.86 -14.46
C ASP A 204 -6.28 2.38 -14.04
N ILE A 205 -6.94 1.46 -14.73
CA ILE A 205 -6.85 0.01 -14.50
C ILE A 205 -6.24 -0.74 -15.69
N ALA A 206 -5.74 -0.01 -16.68
CA ALA A 206 -4.93 -0.57 -17.75
C ALA A 206 -3.59 -1.07 -17.17
N GLY A 207 -2.95 -2.07 -17.82
CA GLY A 207 -1.69 -2.61 -17.32
C GLY A 207 -1.82 -3.35 -15.97
N ALA A 208 -2.99 -3.91 -15.67
CA ALA A 208 -3.22 -4.70 -14.47
C ALA A 208 -2.57 -6.09 -14.57
N TYR A 209 -1.95 -6.53 -13.47
CA TYR A 209 -1.35 -7.85 -13.30
C TYR A 209 -1.86 -8.48 -12.01
N ARG A 210 -2.06 -9.81 -12.01
CA ARG A 210 -2.38 -10.59 -10.82
C ARG A 210 -1.26 -11.56 -10.47
N LEU A 211 -0.83 -11.52 -9.23
CA LEU A 211 0.13 -12.46 -8.65
C LEU A 211 -0.63 -13.47 -7.80
N ALA A 212 -0.48 -14.76 -8.10
CA ALA A 212 -1.02 -15.82 -7.24
C ALA A 212 -0.14 -15.98 -6.00
N ILE A 213 -0.74 -15.90 -4.81
CA ILE A 213 -0.05 -15.97 -3.52
C ILE A 213 -0.52 -17.15 -2.65
N ASN A 214 -1.14 -18.16 -3.25
CA ASN A 214 -1.69 -19.33 -2.51
C ASN A 214 -0.67 -19.96 -1.56
N ALA A 215 0.61 -20.06 -1.98
CA ALA A 215 1.67 -20.67 -1.19
C ALA A 215 1.99 -19.92 0.12
N VAL A 216 1.72 -18.62 0.16
CA VAL A 216 2.05 -17.70 1.27
C VAL A 216 0.82 -16.98 1.83
N GLN A 217 -0.38 -17.35 1.39
CA GLN A 217 -1.62 -16.67 1.77
C GLN A 217 -1.80 -16.61 3.29
N ASN A 218 -1.60 -17.71 3.98
CA ASN A 218 -1.71 -17.76 5.45
C ASN A 218 -0.68 -16.86 6.13
N GLN A 219 0.54 -16.80 5.59
CA GLN A 219 1.59 -15.93 6.10
C GLN A 219 1.21 -14.46 5.96
N LYS A 220 0.66 -14.06 4.79
CA LYS A 220 0.10 -12.71 4.59
C LYS A 220 -1.06 -12.41 5.55
N HIS A 221 -1.98 -13.36 5.76
CA HIS A 221 -3.10 -13.18 6.70
C HIS A 221 -2.60 -12.90 8.12
N GLN A 222 -1.64 -13.68 8.62
CA GLN A 222 -1.01 -13.46 9.92
C GLN A 222 -0.35 -12.09 10.02
N ALA A 223 0.33 -11.65 8.96
CA ALA A 223 0.95 -10.32 8.91
C ALA A 223 -0.10 -9.20 8.95
N ILE A 224 -1.21 -9.31 8.22
CA ILE A 224 -2.32 -8.34 8.28
C ILE A 224 -2.89 -8.29 9.70
N GLU A 225 -3.15 -9.43 10.34
CA GLU A 225 -3.72 -9.51 11.69
C GLU A 225 -2.79 -8.96 12.79
N THR A 226 -1.52 -8.73 12.48
CA THR A 226 -0.57 -8.09 13.40
C THR A 226 -0.87 -6.60 13.61
N TYR A 227 -1.49 -5.93 12.63
CA TYR A 227 -1.89 -4.52 12.71
C TYR A 227 -3.18 -4.34 13.55
N LYS A 228 -3.11 -4.72 14.81
CA LYS A 228 -4.25 -4.70 15.75
C LYS A 228 -4.83 -3.30 15.97
N SER A 229 -4.00 -2.28 15.86
CA SER A 229 -4.42 -0.89 16.01
C SER A 229 -5.17 -0.36 14.78
N GLN A 230 -4.89 -0.90 13.58
CA GLN A 230 -5.43 -0.39 12.31
C GLN A 230 -6.65 -1.20 11.81
N ILE A 231 -6.58 -2.53 11.91
CA ILE A 231 -7.61 -3.43 11.37
C ILE A 231 -9.03 -3.13 11.90
N PRO A 232 -9.25 -2.78 13.19
CA PRO A 232 -10.60 -2.45 13.69
C PRO A 232 -11.23 -1.22 13.02
N GLY A 233 -10.42 -0.28 12.53
CA GLY A 233 -10.87 0.91 11.79
C GLY A 233 -11.26 0.63 10.33
N LEU A 234 -10.85 -0.52 9.78
CA LEU A 234 -11.12 -0.89 8.40
C LEU A 234 -12.36 -1.78 8.30
N THR A 235 -13.21 -1.53 7.31
CA THR A 235 -14.42 -2.35 7.13
C THR A 235 -14.07 -3.75 6.61
N ARG A 236 -14.83 -4.76 7.01
CA ARG A 236 -14.64 -6.15 6.54
C ARG A 236 -14.68 -6.26 5.02
N GLY A 237 -15.53 -5.47 4.34
CA GLY A 237 -15.63 -5.47 2.89
C GLY A 237 -14.42 -4.83 2.21
N PHE A 238 -13.82 -3.81 2.83
CA PHE A 238 -12.54 -3.25 2.39
C PHE A 238 -11.42 -4.29 2.51
N LEU A 239 -11.32 -4.96 3.64
CA LEU A 239 -10.27 -5.96 3.91
C LEU A 239 -10.39 -7.22 3.06
N LYS A 240 -11.62 -7.61 2.68
CA LYS A 240 -11.89 -8.89 2.00
C LYS A 240 -10.99 -9.16 0.79
N ARG A 241 -10.65 -8.14 0.00
CA ARG A 241 -9.81 -8.30 -1.19
C ARG A 241 -8.35 -8.59 -0.85
N PHE A 242 -7.85 -8.10 0.29
CA PHE A 242 -6.47 -8.31 0.74
C PHE A 242 -6.25 -9.72 1.32
N PHE A 243 -7.33 -10.39 1.70
CA PHE A 243 -7.35 -11.80 2.08
C PHE A 243 -7.54 -12.75 0.87
N SER A 244 -7.57 -12.21 -0.36
CA SER A 244 -7.63 -12.99 -1.59
C SER A 244 -6.35 -13.82 -1.80
N PRO A 245 -6.44 -14.98 -2.49
CA PRO A 245 -5.25 -15.71 -2.94
C PRO A 245 -4.50 -15.01 -4.10
N TYR A 246 -4.87 -13.78 -4.42
CA TYR A 246 -4.25 -12.97 -5.47
C TYR A 246 -3.98 -11.56 -4.98
N GLU A 247 -2.85 -11.01 -5.40
CA GLU A 247 -2.52 -9.59 -5.32
C GLU A 247 -2.61 -8.95 -6.71
N LEU A 248 -3.05 -7.68 -6.75
CA LEU A 248 -3.10 -6.89 -7.97
C LEU A 248 -1.96 -5.88 -7.98
N PHE A 249 -1.30 -5.80 -9.13
CA PHE A 249 -0.30 -4.78 -9.42
C PHE A 249 -0.63 -4.09 -10.73
N PHE A 250 -0.10 -2.89 -10.91
CA PHE A 250 -0.23 -2.13 -12.15
C PHE A 250 1.15 -1.69 -12.62
N LYS A 251 1.31 -1.61 -13.93
CA LYS A 251 2.53 -1.09 -14.57
C LYS A 251 2.09 -0.14 -15.68
N ASN A 252 2.66 1.05 -15.71
CA ASN A 252 2.45 1.96 -16.83
C ASN A 252 3.11 1.34 -18.07
N GLU A 253 2.36 1.24 -19.15
CA GLU A 253 2.83 0.78 -20.47
C GLU A 253 3.65 1.87 -21.15
#